data_2c50cc879dc0b012448507ccd024a1c5
#
_entry.id   2c50cc879dc0b012448507ccd024a1c5
#
_cell.length_a   1.000
_cell.length_b   1.000
_cell.length_c   1.000
_cell.angle_alpha   90.00
_cell.angle_beta   90.00
_cell.angle_gamma   90.00
#
_symmetry.space_group_name_H-M   'P 1'
#
loop_
_entity.id
_entity.type
_entity.pdbx_description
1 polymer ?
#
loop_
_entity_poly.entity_id
_entity_poly.type
_entity_poly.pdbx_seq_one_letter_code
_entity_poly.pdbx_strand_id
1 'polypeptide(L)'
;GHSDFGGEVERVLNMADGCILLVDAFEGPMPQTRFVLQKALEIGLKPIVVINKVDKPNCRPDEVHEMVFDLMFSLDATEEQLDFPTIYGSAKNNWMSTDWQKPTETITPLLDCIIENIPAPKQLEGTPQMLITSLDYSSYTGRIAVGRVHRGTLKEGMNITLVKRNGDMFKSKIKELHVFEGLGRVKTNEVSSGDICALVGIEGFEIGDTVCDFENPEALPPIAIDEPTMSMLFAINDSPFFGKD
;
A
#
# COMPACT_ATOMS: atom_id res chain seq x y z
N GLY A 1 4.07 -9.18 1.49
CA GLY A 1 2.97 -9.51 2.39
C GLY A 1 2.72 -10.99 2.49
N HIS A 2 2.07 -11.41 3.54
CA HIS A 2 1.63 -12.78 3.68
C HIS A 2 0.28 -12.99 3.01
N SER A 3 0.02 -14.20 2.52
CA SER A 3 -1.26 -14.60 1.93
C SER A 3 -2.47 -14.40 2.86
N ASP A 4 -2.23 -14.32 4.16
CA ASP A 4 -3.26 -14.13 5.18
C ASP A 4 -3.81 -12.71 5.29
N PHE A 5 -3.17 -11.73 4.62
CA PHE A 5 -3.52 -10.31 4.67
C PHE A 5 -4.03 -9.77 3.31
N GLY A 6 -4.71 -10.59 2.53
CA GLY A 6 -5.18 -10.23 1.18
C GLY A 6 -5.92 -8.89 1.13
N GLY A 7 -6.93 -8.69 1.99
CA GLY A 7 -7.69 -7.45 2.02
C GLY A 7 -6.87 -6.21 2.45
N GLU A 8 -5.84 -6.38 3.27
CA GLU A 8 -4.92 -5.29 3.62
C GLU A 8 -4.03 -4.92 2.43
N VAL A 9 -3.53 -5.91 1.70
CA VAL A 9 -2.72 -5.71 0.49
C VAL A 9 -3.52 -4.93 -0.55
N GLU A 10 -4.77 -5.30 -0.82
CA GLU A 10 -5.63 -4.60 -1.77
C GLU A 10 -5.83 -3.13 -1.39
N ARG A 11 -6.07 -2.84 -0.11
CA ARG A 11 -6.21 -1.46 0.40
C ARG A 11 -4.94 -0.64 0.24
N VAL A 12 -3.78 -1.23 0.55
CA VAL A 12 -2.47 -0.55 0.42
C VAL A 12 -2.14 -0.27 -1.03
N LEU A 13 -2.34 -1.23 -1.92
CA LEU A 13 -2.10 -1.05 -3.36
C LEU A 13 -2.92 0.10 -3.96
N ASN A 14 -4.15 0.30 -3.50
CA ASN A 14 -4.99 1.42 -3.94
C ASN A 14 -4.50 2.81 -3.49
N MET A 15 -3.55 2.89 -2.56
CA MET A 15 -2.88 4.14 -2.18
C MET A 15 -1.58 4.39 -2.95
N ALA A 16 -1.13 3.45 -3.78
CA ALA A 16 0.13 3.51 -4.50
C ALA A 16 -0.04 4.03 -5.94
N ASP A 17 1.01 4.65 -6.49
CA ASP A 17 1.10 5.07 -7.88
C ASP A 17 1.96 4.11 -8.72
N GLY A 18 2.71 3.22 -8.06
CA GLY A 18 3.51 2.17 -8.66
C GLY A 18 3.89 1.14 -7.60
N CYS A 19 4.58 0.08 -8.00
CA CYS A 19 5.03 -0.94 -7.07
C CYS A 19 6.43 -1.45 -7.42
N ILE A 20 7.16 -1.86 -6.39
CA ILE A 20 8.41 -2.60 -6.54
C ILE A 20 8.11 -4.08 -6.32
N LEU A 21 8.32 -4.88 -7.35
CA LEU A 21 8.27 -6.33 -7.26
C LEU A 21 9.66 -6.86 -6.87
N LEU A 22 9.81 -7.20 -5.58
CA LEU A 22 11.06 -7.70 -5.04
C LEU A 22 11.12 -9.22 -5.17
N VAL A 23 12.11 -9.74 -5.88
CA VAL A 23 12.30 -11.16 -6.15
C VAL A 23 13.70 -11.61 -5.74
N ASP A 24 13.82 -12.80 -5.17
CA ASP A 24 15.10 -13.42 -4.84
C ASP A 24 15.76 -13.97 -6.13
N ALA A 25 17.02 -13.63 -6.36
CA ALA A 25 17.79 -14.02 -7.54
C ALA A 25 18.03 -15.54 -7.66
N PHE A 26 17.79 -16.32 -6.63
CA PHE A 26 17.88 -17.78 -6.63
C PHE A 26 16.51 -18.46 -6.69
N GLU A 27 15.57 -18.02 -5.82
CA GLU A 27 14.26 -18.65 -5.67
C GLU A 27 13.31 -18.31 -6.83
N GLY A 28 13.40 -17.07 -7.34
CA GLY A 28 12.46 -16.55 -8.30
C GLY A 28 11.12 -16.11 -7.66
N PRO A 29 10.08 -15.88 -8.47
CA PRO A 29 8.77 -15.51 -7.98
C PRO A 29 8.10 -16.65 -7.21
N MET A 30 7.62 -16.35 -6.00
CA MET A 30 6.94 -17.30 -5.10
C MET A 30 5.40 -17.24 -5.27
N PRO A 31 4.63 -18.21 -4.76
CA PRO A 31 3.16 -18.19 -4.87
C PRO A 31 2.50 -16.92 -4.35
N GLN A 32 2.98 -16.35 -3.24
CA GLN A 32 2.48 -15.07 -2.72
C GLN A 32 2.77 -13.91 -3.66
N THR A 33 3.90 -13.96 -4.38
CA THR A 33 4.25 -12.98 -5.41
C THR A 33 3.19 -12.92 -6.49
N ARG A 34 2.70 -14.08 -6.94
CA ARG A 34 1.65 -14.17 -7.96
C ARG A 34 0.38 -13.43 -7.53
N PHE A 35 -0.11 -13.67 -6.32
CA PHE A 35 -1.33 -13.03 -5.81
C PHE A 35 -1.20 -11.50 -5.74
N VAL A 36 -0.14 -11.01 -5.09
CA VAL A 36 0.09 -9.56 -4.93
C VAL A 36 0.31 -8.87 -6.28
N LEU A 37 1.07 -9.51 -7.17
CA LEU A 37 1.32 -8.99 -8.50
C LEU A 37 0.03 -8.92 -9.32
N GLN A 38 -0.80 -9.96 -9.30
CA GLN A 38 -2.09 -9.97 -9.98
C GLN A 38 -2.95 -8.77 -9.56
N LYS A 39 -3.08 -8.54 -8.25
CA LYS A 39 -3.85 -7.39 -7.74
C LYS A 39 -3.25 -6.04 -8.14
N ALA A 40 -1.93 -5.91 -8.16
CA ALA A 40 -1.25 -4.70 -8.62
C ALA A 40 -1.50 -4.43 -10.12
N LEU A 41 -1.44 -5.46 -10.96
CA LEU A 41 -1.68 -5.36 -12.40
C LEU A 41 -3.15 -5.02 -12.71
N GLU A 42 -4.11 -5.64 -12.01
CA GLU A 42 -5.56 -5.40 -12.17
C GLU A 42 -5.94 -3.93 -11.93
N ILE A 43 -5.31 -3.26 -10.98
CA ILE A 43 -5.53 -1.83 -10.71
C ILE A 43 -4.65 -0.90 -11.53
N GLY A 44 -3.87 -1.44 -12.48
CA GLY A 44 -3.09 -0.68 -13.45
C GLY A 44 -1.76 -0.13 -12.93
N LEU A 45 -1.23 -0.66 -11.81
CA LEU A 45 0.10 -0.25 -11.35
C LEU A 45 1.19 -0.70 -12.31
N LYS A 46 2.18 0.16 -12.52
CA LYS A 46 3.42 -0.17 -13.22
C LYS A 46 4.42 -0.78 -12.22
N PRO A 47 4.87 -2.03 -12.40
CA PRO A 47 5.88 -2.62 -11.54
C PRO A 47 7.30 -2.21 -11.98
N ILE A 48 8.17 -1.97 -10.99
CA ILE A 48 9.63 -2.02 -11.14
C ILE A 48 10.07 -3.34 -10.55
N VAL A 49 10.78 -4.16 -11.32
CA VAL A 49 11.28 -5.44 -10.84
C VAL A 49 12.65 -5.24 -10.21
N VAL A 50 12.81 -5.70 -8.97
CA VAL A 50 14.09 -5.72 -8.26
C VAL A 50 14.50 -7.16 -7.97
N ILE A 51 15.53 -7.63 -8.66
CA ILE A 51 16.11 -8.95 -8.46
C ILE A 51 17.22 -8.82 -7.42
N ASN A 52 16.89 -9.20 -6.19
CA ASN A 52 17.74 -9.03 -5.00
C ASN A 52 18.55 -10.29 -4.72
N LYS A 53 19.61 -10.15 -3.93
CA LYS A 53 20.52 -11.20 -3.48
C LYS A 53 21.40 -11.78 -4.59
N VAL A 54 21.77 -10.97 -5.57
CA VAL A 54 22.70 -11.36 -6.63
C VAL A 54 24.15 -11.57 -6.13
N ASP A 55 24.41 -11.24 -4.86
CA ASP A 55 25.66 -11.57 -4.16
C ASP A 55 25.81 -13.04 -3.77
N LYS A 56 24.73 -13.83 -3.87
CA LYS A 56 24.77 -15.25 -3.56
C LYS A 56 25.45 -16.05 -4.70
N PRO A 57 26.30 -17.06 -4.37
CA PRO A 57 27.05 -17.80 -5.37
C PRO A 57 26.19 -18.63 -6.34
N ASN A 58 24.96 -18.96 -5.96
CA ASN A 58 24.02 -19.74 -6.77
C ASN A 58 22.90 -18.89 -7.39
N CYS A 59 23.08 -17.56 -7.46
CA CYS A 59 22.08 -16.70 -8.09
C CYS A 59 22.02 -16.95 -9.61
N ARG A 60 20.82 -16.76 -10.17
CA ARG A 60 20.50 -16.91 -11.60
C ARG A 60 19.62 -15.75 -12.07
N PRO A 61 20.13 -14.52 -12.04
CA PRO A 61 19.32 -13.30 -12.23
C PRO A 61 18.62 -13.26 -13.59
N ASP A 62 19.29 -13.69 -14.66
CA ASP A 62 18.73 -13.67 -16.02
C ASP A 62 17.55 -14.67 -16.15
N GLU A 63 17.69 -15.85 -15.60
CA GLU A 63 16.61 -16.85 -15.56
C GLU A 63 15.42 -16.36 -14.71
N VAL A 64 15.71 -15.72 -13.56
CA VAL A 64 14.66 -15.16 -12.71
C VAL A 64 13.94 -14.01 -13.40
N HIS A 65 14.64 -13.20 -14.18
CA HIS A 65 14.01 -12.15 -14.99
C HIS A 65 13.00 -12.74 -15.98
N GLU A 66 13.38 -13.81 -16.69
CA GLU A 66 12.47 -14.52 -17.60
C GLU A 66 11.27 -15.12 -16.86
N MET A 67 11.50 -15.73 -15.68
CA MET A 67 10.40 -16.25 -14.84
C MET A 67 9.40 -15.15 -14.42
N VAL A 68 9.86 -13.94 -14.12
CA VAL A 68 9.00 -12.81 -13.81
C VAL A 68 8.21 -12.36 -15.03
N PHE A 69 8.86 -12.31 -16.20
CA PHE A 69 8.18 -11.97 -17.46
C PHE A 69 7.06 -12.97 -17.78
N ASP A 70 7.36 -14.28 -17.70
CA ASP A 70 6.39 -15.35 -17.93
C ASP A 70 5.22 -15.28 -16.93
N LEU A 71 5.52 -14.95 -15.66
CA LEU A 71 4.49 -14.75 -14.65
C LEU A 71 3.57 -13.58 -15.00
N MET A 72 4.12 -12.43 -15.36
CA MET A 72 3.33 -11.27 -15.77
C MET A 72 2.48 -11.55 -17.02
N PHE A 73 3.08 -12.22 -18.00
CA PHE A 73 2.36 -12.66 -19.21
C PHE A 73 1.19 -13.59 -18.85
N SER A 74 1.40 -14.54 -17.93
CA SER A 74 0.35 -15.46 -17.45
C SER A 74 -0.76 -14.78 -16.63
N LEU A 75 -0.55 -13.55 -16.21
CA LEU A 75 -1.49 -12.71 -15.46
C LEU A 75 -2.15 -11.64 -16.35
N ASP A 76 -2.08 -11.78 -17.67
CA ASP A 76 -2.65 -10.87 -18.65
C ASP A 76 -2.16 -9.41 -18.49
N ALA A 77 -0.88 -9.22 -18.13
CA ALA A 77 -0.27 -7.90 -18.06
C ALA A 77 -0.34 -7.19 -19.43
N THR A 78 -0.56 -5.87 -19.40
CA THR A 78 -0.56 -5.04 -20.61
C THR A 78 0.85 -4.93 -21.20
N GLU A 79 0.96 -4.52 -22.47
CA GLU A 79 2.26 -4.27 -23.12
C GLU A 79 3.11 -3.28 -22.32
N GLU A 80 2.50 -2.22 -21.77
CA GLU A 80 3.20 -1.26 -20.92
C GLU A 80 3.69 -1.86 -19.59
N GLN A 81 2.96 -2.82 -19.03
CA GLN A 81 3.36 -3.52 -17.82
C GLN A 81 4.43 -4.58 -18.09
N LEU A 82 4.42 -5.18 -19.28
CA LEU A 82 5.46 -6.14 -19.71
C LEU A 82 6.80 -5.46 -20.05
N ASP A 83 6.77 -4.16 -20.38
CA ASP A 83 7.97 -3.31 -20.54
C ASP A 83 8.41 -2.75 -19.18
N PHE A 84 8.64 -3.63 -18.21
CA PHE A 84 9.02 -3.25 -16.87
C PHE A 84 10.53 -3.03 -16.76
N PRO A 85 10.97 -1.95 -16.07
CA PRO A 85 12.37 -1.77 -15.75
C PRO A 85 12.82 -2.78 -14.70
N THR A 86 14.05 -3.26 -14.83
CA THR A 86 14.65 -4.22 -13.90
C THR A 86 15.92 -3.66 -13.28
N ILE A 87 15.99 -3.76 -11.96
CA ILE A 87 17.16 -3.42 -11.16
C ILE A 87 17.64 -4.67 -10.43
N TYR A 88 18.94 -4.83 -10.36
CA TYR A 88 19.59 -5.95 -9.70
C TYR A 88 20.41 -5.46 -8.51
N GLY A 89 20.57 -6.29 -7.48
CA GLY A 89 21.46 -5.88 -6.40
C GLY A 89 21.44 -6.77 -5.16
N SER A 90 22.09 -6.25 -4.14
CA SER A 90 22.12 -6.85 -2.81
C SER A 90 21.71 -5.80 -1.78
N ALA A 91 20.48 -5.91 -1.29
CA ALA A 91 20.01 -5.02 -0.22
C ALA A 91 20.83 -5.19 1.07
N LYS A 92 21.35 -6.38 1.33
CA LYS A 92 22.26 -6.65 2.46
C LYS A 92 23.56 -5.83 2.37
N ASN A 93 24.09 -5.68 1.15
CA ASN A 93 25.32 -4.99 0.88
C ASN A 93 25.10 -3.54 0.42
N ASN A 94 23.86 -3.03 0.48
CA ASN A 94 23.47 -1.64 0.17
C ASN A 94 23.83 -1.17 -1.24
N TRP A 95 23.73 -2.02 -2.25
CA TRP A 95 23.96 -1.62 -3.63
C TRP A 95 22.90 -2.15 -4.59
N MET A 96 22.62 -1.36 -5.63
CA MET A 96 21.73 -1.67 -6.75
C MET A 96 22.38 -1.25 -8.07
N SER A 97 22.07 -1.96 -9.16
CA SER A 97 22.62 -1.71 -10.49
C SER A 97 21.62 -2.11 -11.59
N THR A 98 21.75 -1.53 -12.75
CA THR A 98 21.05 -1.96 -13.97
C THR A 98 21.65 -3.22 -14.60
N ASP A 99 22.87 -3.60 -14.17
CA ASP A 99 23.61 -4.80 -14.64
C ASP A 99 24.12 -5.55 -13.42
N TRP A 100 23.64 -6.77 -13.21
CA TRP A 100 24.00 -7.56 -12.02
C TRP A 100 25.46 -7.98 -11.96
N GLN A 101 26.16 -7.95 -13.10
CA GLN A 101 27.61 -8.21 -13.19
C GLN A 101 28.48 -6.99 -12.83
N LYS A 102 27.85 -5.81 -12.68
CA LYS A 102 28.52 -4.55 -12.36
C LYS A 102 27.95 -3.96 -11.07
N PRO A 103 28.36 -4.49 -9.90
CA PRO A 103 27.94 -3.93 -8.62
C PRO A 103 28.37 -2.46 -8.49
N THR A 104 27.52 -1.70 -7.82
CA THR A 104 27.78 -0.30 -7.44
C THR A 104 28.06 -0.21 -5.94
N GLU A 105 28.23 0.99 -5.40
CA GLU A 105 28.40 1.23 -3.96
C GLU A 105 27.16 1.84 -3.29
N THR A 106 26.05 1.94 -4.02
CA THR A 106 24.87 2.71 -3.60
C THR A 106 23.57 2.12 -4.14
N ILE A 107 22.44 2.48 -3.52
CA ILE A 107 21.10 2.17 -4.00
C ILE A 107 20.53 3.21 -4.98
N THR A 108 21.32 4.25 -5.31
CA THR A 108 20.90 5.34 -6.20
C THR A 108 20.28 4.85 -7.52
N PRO A 109 20.81 3.82 -8.21
CA PRO A 109 20.18 3.33 -9.44
C PRO A 109 18.72 2.89 -9.29
N LEU A 110 18.34 2.35 -8.13
CA LEU A 110 16.95 2.03 -7.83
C LEU A 110 16.12 3.30 -7.65
N LEU A 111 16.64 4.30 -6.93
CA LEU A 111 15.93 5.56 -6.70
C LEU A 111 15.72 6.33 -8.01
N ASP A 112 16.73 6.37 -8.87
CA ASP A 112 16.63 6.97 -10.20
C ASP A 112 15.58 6.24 -11.05
N CYS A 113 15.57 4.91 -11.04
CA CYS A 113 14.57 4.11 -11.74
C CYS A 113 13.15 4.40 -11.25
N ILE A 114 12.95 4.60 -9.93
CA ILE A 114 11.66 4.98 -9.37
C ILE A 114 11.22 6.35 -9.91
N ILE A 115 12.10 7.35 -9.87
CA ILE A 115 11.81 8.71 -10.33
C ILE A 115 11.46 8.73 -11.82
N GLU A 116 12.14 7.93 -12.63
CA GLU A 116 11.93 7.86 -14.08
C GLU A 116 10.64 7.13 -14.48
N ASN A 117 10.24 6.11 -13.72
CA ASN A 117 9.18 5.19 -14.14
C ASN A 117 7.87 5.31 -13.37
N ILE A 118 7.89 5.81 -12.13
CA ILE A 118 6.67 5.96 -11.35
C ILE A 118 6.14 7.39 -11.51
N PRO A 119 4.87 7.56 -11.92
CA PRO A 119 4.29 8.88 -12.08
C PRO A 119 4.14 9.59 -10.72
N ALA A 120 4.25 10.91 -10.74
CA ALA A 120 3.93 11.71 -9.57
C ALA A 120 2.44 11.54 -9.20
N PRO A 121 2.08 11.66 -7.91
CA PRO A 121 0.70 11.60 -7.47
C PRO A 121 -0.17 12.62 -8.21
N LYS A 122 -1.34 12.18 -8.67
CA LYS A 122 -2.33 13.08 -9.28
C LYS A 122 -2.88 14.04 -8.22
N GLN A 123 -2.79 15.32 -8.48
CA GLN A 123 -3.40 16.35 -7.65
C GLN A 123 -4.74 16.78 -8.27
N LEU A 124 -5.83 16.53 -7.56
CA LEU A 124 -7.18 16.90 -7.98
C LEU A 124 -7.68 18.04 -7.09
N GLU A 125 -8.04 19.15 -7.71
CA GLU A 125 -8.64 20.28 -7.01
C GLU A 125 -10.14 20.05 -6.79
N GLY A 126 -10.70 20.67 -5.75
CA GLY A 126 -12.11 20.62 -5.42
C GLY A 126 -12.38 20.39 -3.94
N THR A 127 -13.60 20.00 -3.63
CA THR A 127 -13.99 19.68 -2.26
C THR A 127 -13.21 18.47 -1.72
N PRO A 128 -12.80 18.48 -0.44
CA PRO A 128 -11.95 17.45 0.11
C PRO A 128 -12.64 16.09 0.13
N GLN A 129 -11.86 15.06 -0.19
CA GLN A 129 -12.33 13.69 -0.30
C GLN A 129 -11.18 12.73 0.00
N MET A 130 -11.36 11.85 1.00
CA MET A 130 -10.38 10.84 1.39
C MET A 130 -11.08 9.53 1.75
N LEU A 131 -10.68 8.43 1.13
CA LEU A 131 -11.12 7.10 1.53
C LEU A 131 -10.27 6.58 2.69
N ILE A 132 -10.90 6.09 3.75
CA ILE A 132 -10.22 5.45 4.88
C ILE A 132 -9.88 4.03 4.47
N THR A 133 -8.58 3.75 4.34
CA THR A 133 -8.05 2.47 3.85
C THR A 133 -7.40 1.64 4.95
N SER A 134 -6.96 2.28 6.03
CA SER A 134 -6.32 1.61 7.16
C SER A 134 -6.69 2.28 8.48
N LEU A 135 -6.47 1.57 9.56
CA LEU A 135 -6.73 2.03 10.91
C LEU A 135 -5.46 1.84 11.74
N ASP A 136 -5.09 2.88 12.47
CA ASP A 136 -4.05 2.82 13.46
C ASP A 136 -4.63 3.18 14.85
N TYR A 137 -3.87 2.94 15.90
CA TYR A 137 -4.32 3.17 17.27
C TYR A 137 -3.22 3.80 18.11
N SER A 138 -3.60 4.76 18.92
CA SER A 138 -2.74 5.33 19.94
C SER A 138 -3.45 5.31 21.30
N SER A 139 -2.73 4.96 22.36
CA SER A 139 -3.27 4.97 23.73
C SER A 139 -3.74 6.36 24.19
N TYR A 140 -3.25 7.44 23.57
CA TYR A 140 -3.60 8.83 23.90
C TYR A 140 -4.76 9.35 23.08
N THR A 141 -4.82 9.04 21.79
CA THR A 141 -5.77 9.63 20.85
C THR A 141 -6.84 8.66 20.38
N GLY A 142 -6.72 7.38 20.76
CA GLY A 142 -7.63 6.33 20.32
C GLY A 142 -7.39 5.91 18.87
N ARG A 143 -8.47 5.63 18.14
CA ARG A 143 -8.45 5.20 16.74
C ARG A 143 -8.05 6.34 15.82
N ILE A 144 -7.22 6.04 14.84
CA ILE A 144 -6.66 6.97 13.88
C ILE A 144 -7.00 6.46 12.48
N ALA A 145 -7.65 7.31 11.68
CA ALA A 145 -8.01 6.99 10.30
C ALA A 145 -6.84 7.28 9.36
N VAL A 146 -6.43 6.31 8.57
CA VAL A 146 -5.35 6.46 7.60
C VAL A 146 -5.90 6.27 6.18
N GLY A 147 -5.46 7.13 5.26
CA GLY A 147 -5.83 7.05 3.86
C GLY A 147 -5.07 8.03 3.00
N ARG A 148 -5.31 7.96 1.69
CA ARG A 148 -4.80 8.92 0.72
C ARG A 148 -5.86 9.98 0.43
N VAL A 149 -5.48 11.25 0.43
CA VAL A 149 -6.37 12.33 0.01
C VAL A 149 -6.58 12.21 -1.50
N HIS A 150 -7.80 11.90 -1.90
CA HIS A 150 -8.15 11.71 -3.31
C HIS A 150 -8.29 13.05 -4.04
N ARG A 151 -8.96 14.02 -3.40
CA ARG A 151 -9.25 15.35 -3.97
C ARG A 151 -9.21 16.42 -2.89
N GLY A 152 -8.84 17.62 -3.28
CA GLY A 152 -8.85 18.80 -2.43
C GLY A 152 -7.77 18.78 -1.36
N THR A 153 -8.02 19.49 -0.27
CA THR A 153 -7.08 19.66 0.85
C THR A 153 -7.79 19.47 2.17
N LEU A 154 -7.25 18.65 3.04
CA LEU A 154 -7.67 18.49 4.43
C LEU A 154 -6.83 19.39 5.32
N LYS A 155 -7.46 19.98 6.35
CA LYS A 155 -6.79 20.89 7.30
C LYS A 155 -7.06 20.48 8.74
N GLU A 156 -6.09 20.73 9.61
CA GLU A 156 -6.29 20.61 11.05
C GLU A 156 -7.45 21.53 11.51
N GLY A 157 -8.31 21.02 12.37
CA GLY A 157 -9.48 21.76 12.86
C GLY A 157 -10.65 21.85 11.89
N MET A 158 -10.54 21.25 10.69
CA MET A 158 -11.58 21.29 9.67
C MET A 158 -12.81 20.47 10.09
N ASN A 159 -14.01 21.03 9.87
CA ASN A 159 -15.24 20.27 9.95
C ASN A 159 -15.41 19.43 8.68
N ILE A 160 -15.84 18.18 8.84
CA ILE A 160 -16.02 17.22 7.76
C ILE A 160 -17.34 16.47 7.90
N THR A 161 -17.76 15.84 6.84
CA THR A 161 -18.79 14.80 6.86
C THR A 161 -18.14 13.44 6.63
N LEU A 162 -18.35 12.52 7.56
CA LEU A 162 -18.01 11.11 7.39
C LEU A 162 -19.18 10.42 6.70
N VAL A 163 -18.95 9.86 5.53
CA VAL A 163 -19.93 9.05 4.80
C VAL A 163 -19.56 7.58 4.95
N LYS A 164 -20.47 6.82 5.56
CA LYS A 164 -20.32 5.39 5.79
C LYS A 164 -20.52 4.62 4.48
N ARG A 165 -20.03 3.38 4.45
CA ARG A 165 -20.24 2.47 3.28
C ARG A 165 -21.72 2.22 2.96
N ASN A 166 -22.60 2.28 3.95
CA ASN A 166 -24.05 2.12 3.77
C ASN A 166 -24.78 3.42 3.36
N GLY A 167 -24.01 4.53 3.22
CA GLY A 167 -24.54 5.85 2.86
C GLY A 167 -24.95 6.74 4.05
N ASP A 168 -24.88 6.27 5.27
CA ASP A 168 -25.12 7.10 6.44
C ASP A 168 -24.09 8.21 6.56
N MET A 169 -24.52 9.39 7.02
CA MET A 169 -23.66 10.57 7.10
C MET A 169 -23.57 11.09 8.53
N PHE A 170 -22.36 11.37 8.99
CA PHE A 170 -22.08 11.92 10.30
C PHE A 170 -21.18 13.15 10.20
N LYS A 171 -21.57 14.21 10.88
CA LYS A 171 -20.73 15.41 11.01
C LYS A 171 -19.63 15.17 12.04
N SER A 172 -18.42 15.53 11.70
CA SER A 172 -17.25 15.34 12.56
C SER A 172 -16.22 16.44 12.34
N LYS A 173 -15.13 16.39 13.09
CA LYS A 173 -14.05 17.37 13.02
C LYS A 173 -12.69 16.67 13.09
N ILE A 174 -11.77 17.08 12.23
CA ILE A 174 -10.36 16.67 12.31
C ILE A 174 -9.72 17.44 13.48
N LYS A 175 -9.36 16.73 14.54
CA LYS A 175 -8.67 17.35 15.70
C LYS A 175 -7.19 17.56 15.40
N GLU A 176 -6.54 16.53 14.83
CA GLU A 176 -5.15 16.60 14.41
C GLU A 176 -4.97 15.92 13.06
N LEU A 177 -4.02 16.41 12.31
CA LEU A 177 -3.64 15.91 10.98
C LEU A 177 -2.15 15.57 10.99
N HIS A 178 -1.80 14.36 10.54
CA HIS A 178 -0.43 13.89 10.53
C HIS A 178 -0.05 13.37 9.14
N VAL A 179 1.21 13.57 8.76
CA VAL A 179 1.86 12.93 7.61
C VAL A 179 2.88 11.93 8.07
N PHE A 180 3.25 10.99 7.20
CA PHE A 180 4.25 9.98 7.49
C PHE A 180 5.64 10.50 7.12
N GLU A 181 6.57 10.43 8.05
CA GLU A 181 7.96 10.85 7.88
C GLU A 181 8.89 9.78 8.46
N GLY A 182 9.70 9.15 7.61
CA GLY A 182 10.50 7.99 8.00
C GLY A 182 9.64 6.87 8.56
N LEU A 183 9.94 6.42 9.77
CA LEU A 183 9.17 5.39 10.49
C LEU A 183 8.10 5.96 11.44
N GLY A 184 7.91 7.26 11.44
CA GLY A 184 7.00 7.93 12.35
C GLY A 184 5.94 8.78 11.64
N ARG A 185 5.26 9.57 12.44
CA ARG A 185 4.25 10.55 11.99
C ARG A 185 4.59 11.91 12.54
N VAL A 186 4.41 12.94 11.73
CA VAL A 186 4.61 14.33 12.07
C VAL A 186 3.30 15.09 11.91
N LYS A 187 2.98 15.93 12.89
CA LYS A 187 1.82 16.79 12.84
C LYS A 187 1.99 17.86 11.75
N THR A 188 0.92 18.10 10.99
CA THR A 188 0.88 19.14 9.94
C THR A 188 -0.43 19.91 9.99
N ASN A 189 -0.44 21.11 9.42
CA ASN A 189 -1.62 21.94 9.34
C ASN A 189 -2.54 21.59 8.17
N GLU A 190 -1.97 21.08 7.07
CA GLU A 190 -2.74 20.72 5.87
C GLU A 190 -2.08 19.55 5.09
N VAL A 191 -2.91 18.81 4.36
CA VAL A 191 -2.51 17.75 3.43
C VAL A 191 -3.36 17.84 2.18
N SER A 192 -2.70 17.86 1.03
CA SER A 192 -3.35 17.99 -0.28
C SER A 192 -3.55 16.63 -0.98
N SER A 193 -4.38 16.65 -2.01
CA SER A 193 -4.62 15.51 -2.90
C SER A 193 -3.31 14.85 -3.35
N GLY A 194 -3.28 13.52 -3.31
CA GLY A 194 -2.13 12.72 -3.66
C GLY A 194 -1.32 12.21 -2.46
N ASP A 195 -1.35 12.91 -1.34
CA ASP A 195 -0.60 12.55 -0.13
C ASP A 195 -1.38 11.60 0.78
N ILE A 196 -0.65 10.78 1.52
CA ILE A 196 -1.19 9.88 2.55
C ILE A 196 -1.11 10.58 3.90
N CYS A 197 -2.22 10.55 4.64
CA CYS A 197 -2.29 11.16 5.95
C CYS A 197 -3.01 10.31 6.98
N ALA A 198 -2.85 10.70 8.25
CA ALA A 198 -3.52 10.12 9.38
C ALA A 198 -4.37 11.20 10.09
N LEU A 199 -5.65 10.91 10.29
CA LEU A 199 -6.64 11.80 10.89
C LEU A 199 -6.97 11.35 12.31
N VAL A 200 -6.84 12.27 13.26
CA VAL A 200 -7.15 12.05 14.67
C VAL A 200 -8.44 12.82 15.03
N GLY A 201 -9.27 12.22 15.86
CA GLY A 201 -10.45 12.85 16.42
C GLY A 201 -11.75 12.61 15.68
N ILE A 202 -11.75 11.81 14.63
CA ILE A 202 -12.95 11.32 13.97
C ILE A 202 -13.43 10.08 14.74
N GLU A 203 -14.68 10.08 15.15
CA GLU A 203 -15.29 8.97 15.91
C GLU A 203 -16.16 8.10 15.01
N GLY A 204 -16.28 6.83 15.35
CA GLY A 204 -17.20 5.89 14.69
C GLY A 204 -16.87 5.55 13.24
N PHE A 205 -15.68 5.90 12.74
CA PHE A 205 -15.27 5.52 11.39
C PHE A 205 -14.88 4.05 11.29
N GLU A 206 -15.01 3.54 10.08
CA GLU A 206 -14.56 2.20 9.68
C GLU A 206 -13.76 2.28 8.39
N ILE A 207 -13.01 1.22 8.11
CA ILE A 207 -12.29 1.10 6.83
C ILE A 207 -13.32 1.02 5.69
N GLY A 208 -13.11 1.84 4.66
CA GLY A 208 -14.03 1.98 3.53
C GLY A 208 -15.01 3.15 3.64
N ASP A 209 -15.04 3.85 4.77
CA ASP A 209 -15.77 5.12 4.90
C ASP A 209 -15.02 6.24 4.19
N THR A 210 -15.74 7.29 3.77
CA THR A 210 -15.14 8.46 3.12
C THR A 210 -15.24 9.69 4.01
N VAL A 211 -14.11 10.37 4.18
CA VAL A 211 -14.05 11.72 4.75
C VAL A 211 -14.31 12.71 3.62
N CYS A 212 -15.36 13.51 3.76
CA CYS A 212 -15.83 14.42 2.73
C CYS A 212 -15.94 15.86 3.22
N ASP A 213 -16.19 16.75 2.26
CA ASP A 213 -16.58 18.11 2.54
C ASP A 213 -17.80 18.20 3.49
N PHE A 214 -17.81 19.21 4.34
CA PHE A 214 -18.85 19.37 5.36
C PHE A 214 -20.23 19.65 4.77
N GLU A 215 -20.30 20.51 3.74
CA GLU A 215 -21.55 20.96 3.13
C GLU A 215 -21.97 20.09 1.92
N ASN A 216 -21.00 19.64 1.14
CA ASN A 216 -21.21 18.87 -0.09
C ASN A 216 -20.52 17.52 -0.01
N PRO A 217 -21.01 16.58 0.82
CA PRO A 217 -20.40 15.27 0.97
C PRO A 217 -20.56 14.42 -0.28
N GLU A 218 -19.45 13.85 -0.76
CA GLU A 218 -19.41 12.99 -1.92
C GLU A 218 -18.54 11.77 -1.60
N ALA A 219 -19.16 10.61 -1.44
CA ALA A 219 -18.47 9.37 -1.09
C ALA A 219 -17.65 8.82 -2.27
N LEU A 220 -16.50 8.26 -1.95
CA LEU A 220 -15.74 7.41 -2.88
C LEU A 220 -16.31 6.00 -2.87
N PRO A 221 -16.25 5.26 -4.00
CA PRO A 221 -16.59 3.85 -3.99
C PRO A 221 -15.64 3.11 -3.03
N PRO A 222 -16.17 2.21 -2.20
CA PRO A 222 -15.33 1.38 -1.34
C PRO A 222 -14.45 0.47 -2.20
N ILE A 223 -13.25 0.16 -1.70
CA ILE A 223 -12.36 -0.80 -2.33
C ILE A 223 -13.03 -2.18 -2.22
N ALA A 224 -13.21 -2.84 -3.36
CA ALA A 224 -13.68 -4.21 -3.40
C ALA A 224 -12.60 -5.12 -2.79
N ILE A 225 -12.97 -5.90 -1.79
CA ILE A 225 -12.10 -6.86 -1.12
C ILE A 225 -12.74 -8.22 -1.29
N ASP A 226 -11.93 -9.21 -1.67
CA ASP A 226 -12.41 -10.58 -1.77
C ASP A 226 -12.97 -11.04 -0.41
N GLU A 227 -14.10 -11.71 -0.42
CA GLU A 227 -14.71 -12.24 0.80
C GLU A 227 -13.81 -13.31 1.43
N PRO A 228 -13.73 -13.35 2.78
CA PRO A 228 -12.95 -14.38 3.44
C PRO A 228 -13.51 -15.77 3.12
N THR A 229 -12.60 -16.66 2.69
CA THR A 229 -12.95 -18.05 2.33
C THR A 229 -13.11 -18.96 3.54
N MET A 230 -12.69 -18.51 4.73
CA MET A 230 -12.78 -19.24 6.00
C MET A 230 -13.22 -18.35 7.14
N SER A 231 -14.00 -18.90 8.05
CA SER A 231 -14.34 -18.30 9.33
C SER A 231 -13.80 -19.14 10.48
N MET A 232 -13.29 -18.50 11.54
CA MET A 232 -12.89 -19.18 12.76
C MET A 232 -13.68 -18.65 13.95
N LEU A 233 -14.10 -19.55 14.81
CA LEU A 233 -14.71 -19.20 16.08
C LEU A 233 -13.65 -19.28 17.17
N PHE A 234 -13.37 -18.14 17.81
CA PHE A 234 -12.54 -18.11 19.01
C PHE A 234 -13.45 -18.26 20.23
N ALA A 235 -13.26 -19.33 20.99
CA ALA A 235 -13.96 -19.57 22.23
C ALA A 235 -12.95 -19.63 23.39
N ILE A 236 -13.41 -19.31 24.59
CA ILE A 236 -12.62 -19.51 25.80
C ILE A 236 -12.40 -21.02 25.95
N ASN A 237 -11.19 -21.41 26.27
CA ASN A 237 -10.89 -22.82 26.57
C ASN A 237 -11.50 -23.17 27.96
N ASP A 238 -12.65 -23.82 27.94
CA ASP A 238 -13.38 -24.32 29.12
C ASP A 238 -13.08 -25.79 29.43
N SER A 239 -12.06 -26.34 28.81
CA SER A 239 -11.60 -27.72 29.08
C SER A 239 -11.27 -27.89 30.57
N PRO A 240 -11.70 -29.02 31.17
CA PRO A 240 -11.36 -29.33 32.57
C PRO A 240 -9.86 -29.43 32.88
N PHE A 241 -9.03 -29.47 31.82
CA PHE A 241 -7.57 -29.53 31.88
C PHE A 241 -6.90 -28.17 31.68
N PHE A 242 -7.65 -27.09 31.42
CA PHE A 242 -7.09 -25.77 31.24
C PHE A 242 -6.42 -25.25 32.52
N GLY A 243 -5.13 -24.88 32.42
CA GLY A 243 -4.34 -24.38 33.56
C GLY A 243 -3.92 -25.44 34.59
N LYS A 244 -3.98 -26.74 34.25
CA LYS A 244 -3.42 -27.84 35.02
C LYS A 244 -2.20 -28.39 34.28
N ASP A 245 -1.01 -28.01 34.74
CA ASP A 245 0.26 -28.65 34.41
C ASP A 245 0.45 -29.89 35.26
#